data_ce409b1be3cf6cb98ef87f508a946288
#
_entry.id   ce409b1be3cf6cb98ef87f508a946288
#
_cell.length_a   1.000
_cell.length_b   1.000
_cell.length_c   1.000
_cell.angle_alpha   90.00
_cell.angle_beta   90.00
_cell.angle_gamma   90.00
#
_symmetry.space_group_name_H-M   'P 1'
#
loop_
_entity.id
_entity.type
_entity.pdbx_description
1 polymer ?
#
loop_
_entity_poly.entity_id
_entity_poly.type
_entity_poly.pdbx_seq_one_letter_code
_entity_poly.pdbx_strand_id
1 'polypeptide(L)'
;MQKKILFLIPRDSMSDSERSYYKSLYPEVEFASADPYNPMQIAKEKLREGVEIIAGRGNTAVAIRHGMPDIHVVEIPITGYDIIHSLGHTDFKGKTIAVITNNADIIGINLFEQLYGVRILSYMMVPFGQLSETIRDAVAHGAEYVVGGAITCKAARELGVPARMICLGRESMARAIHEIRQVQEAIEIEAQRQGFINRLIDNIAEGVISLDLENRITLVNANAERALGLFREQVIGQPIREALAGVSLDAALLESADEAGRLIEVGGNQMMATRIPIMNKEKNYGIIYTLHESNRIALMEHSIRKAAYDGKSHLARYQFSDLIGESDVMRETVRAGRSYAQTDASILIAGETGTGKELFAQSIHNASPRCKGAFVAVNCASLPSTLLESELFGYVEGAFTGANRKGKAGLFETAHGGSIFL
;
A
#
# COMPACT_ATOMS: atom_id res chain seq x y z
N MET A 1 5.77 -5.42 -21.06
CA MET A 1 7.14 -5.41 -21.63
C MET A 1 8.00 -6.29 -20.76
N GLN A 2 8.77 -7.20 -21.38
CA GLN A 2 9.67 -8.08 -20.62
C GLN A 2 10.79 -7.20 -20.03
N LYS A 3 11.00 -7.30 -18.71
CA LYS A 3 12.00 -6.49 -17.99
C LYS A 3 13.39 -6.89 -18.47
N LYS A 4 14.21 -5.92 -18.89
CA LYS A 4 15.56 -6.19 -19.38
C LYS A 4 16.51 -6.48 -18.23
N ILE A 5 17.22 -7.57 -18.32
CA ILE A 5 18.24 -8.03 -17.38
C ILE A 5 19.61 -7.79 -17.98
N LEU A 6 20.51 -7.15 -17.25
CA LEU A 6 21.89 -6.95 -17.67
C LEU A 6 22.83 -7.85 -16.88
N PHE A 7 23.59 -8.71 -17.58
CA PHE A 7 24.75 -9.37 -17.01
C PHE A 7 26.00 -8.54 -17.29
N LEU A 8 26.52 -7.92 -16.25
CA LEU A 8 27.71 -7.10 -16.30
C LEU A 8 28.90 -7.90 -15.75
N ILE A 9 29.66 -8.49 -16.67
CA ILE A 9 30.75 -9.43 -16.36
C ILE A 9 32.05 -9.02 -17.05
N PRO A 10 33.25 -9.37 -16.53
CA PRO A 10 34.50 -9.12 -17.22
C PRO A 10 34.53 -9.79 -18.60
N ARG A 11 35.19 -9.14 -19.58
CA ARG A 11 35.18 -9.58 -20.98
C ARG A 11 35.65 -11.03 -21.16
N ASP A 12 36.72 -11.37 -20.45
CA ASP A 12 37.37 -12.68 -20.59
C ASP A 12 36.76 -13.77 -19.69
N SER A 13 35.68 -13.47 -18.95
CA SER A 13 35.01 -14.45 -18.07
C SER A 13 34.07 -15.40 -18.81
N MET A 14 33.80 -15.14 -20.08
CA MET A 14 32.91 -15.93 -20.93
C MET A 14 33.32 -15.80 -22.40
N SER A 15 33.37 -16.92 -23.13
CA SER A 15 33.65 -16.91 -24.57
C SER A 15 32.46 -16.39 -25.37
N ASP A 16 32.71 -15.97 -26.62
CA ASP A 16 31.61 -15.46 -27.48
C ASP A 16 30.64 -16.58 -27.86
N SER A 17 31.08 -17.85 -27.93
CA SER A 17 30.23 -19.02 -28.16
C SER A 17 29.29 -19.29 -26.97
N GLU A 18 29.81 -19.22 -25.75
CA GLU A 18 29.00 -19.31 -24.51
C GLU A 18 28.01 -18.16 -24.38
N ARG A 19 28.45 -16.94 -24.69
CA ARG A 19 27.59 -15.75 -24.69
C ARG A 19 26.44 -15.93 -25.69
N SER A 20 26.71 -16.41 -26.89
CA SER A 20 25.68 -16.68 -27.88
C SER A 20 24.73 -17.81 -27.46
N TYR A 21 25.26 -18.85 -26.84
CA TYR A 21 24.47 -19.94 -26.27
C TYR A 21 23.52 -19.46 -25.19
N TYR A 22 24.01 -18.70 -24.21
CA TYR A 22 23.16 -18.19 -23.14
C TYR A 22 22.14 -17.16 -23.63
N LYS A 23 22.49 -16.34 -24.61
CA LYS A 23 21.54 -15.42 -25.25
C LYS A 23 20.41 -16.17 -26.00
N SER A 24 20.69 -17.33 -26.58
CA SER A 24 19.64 -18.16 -27.16
C SER A 24 18.75 -18.82 -26.14
N LEU A 25 19.28 -19.14 -24.96
CA LEU A 25 18.55 -19.81 -23.88
C LEU A 25 17.74 -18.81 -23.03
N TYR A 26 18.25 -17.59 -22.89
CA TYR A 26 17.67 -16.50 -22.11
C TYR A 26 17.60 -15.22 -22.95
N PRO A 27 16.61 -15.08 -23.86
CA PRO A 27 16.51 -13.93 -24.77
C PRO A 27 16.37 -12.58 -24.07
N GLU A 28 15.84 -12.60 -22.83
CA GLU A 28 15.66 -11.46 -21.96
C GLU A 28 16.96 -10.87 -21.37
N VAL A 29 18.07 -11.64 -21.48
CA VAL A 29 19.35 -11.28 -20.89
C VAL A 29 20.23 -10.55 -21.91
N GLU A 30 20.74 -9.40 -21.51
CA GLU A 30 21.78 -8.67 -22.21
C GLU A 30 23.11 -8.85 -21.50
N PHE A 31 24.19 -9.12 -22.26
CA PHE A 31 25.54 -9.24 -21.75
C PHE A 31 26.35 -8.00 -22.11
N ALA A 32 26.92 -7.32 -21.11
CA ALA A 32 27.88 -6.26 -21.31
C ALA A 32 29.21 -6.57 -20.61
N SER A 33 30.29 -6.05 -21.18
CA SER A 33 31.62 -6.23 -20.59
C SER A 33 31.87 -5.13 -19.55
N ALA A 34 32.06 -5.54 -18.29
CA ALA A 34 32.46 -4.65 -17.23
C ALA A 34 33.93 -4.25 -17.35
N ASP A 35 34.21 -2.96 -17.25
CA ASP A 35 35.55 -2.52 -16.82
C ASP A 35 35.68 -2.82 -15.33
N PRO A 36 36.64 -3.69 -14.91
CA PRO A 36 36.79 -4.04 -13.50
C PRO A 36 37.08 -2.84 -12.58
N TYR A 37 37.56 -1.74 -13.14
CA TYR A 37 37.92 -0.52 -12.40
C TYR A 37 36.80 0.53 -12.42
N ASN A 38 35.90 0.49 -13.40
CA ASN A 38 34.80 1.43 -13.54
C ASN A 38 33.50 0.77 -14.10
N PRO A 39 32.87 -0.14 -13.33
CA PRO A 39 31.66 -0.81 -13.80
C PRO A 39 30.45 0.14 -13.84
N MET A 40 30.50 1.27 -13.14
CA MET A 40 29.40 2.21 -12.98
C MET A 40 29.00 2.91 -14.28
N GLN A 41 29.94 3.16 -15.17
CA GLN A 41 29.68 3.88 -16.41
C GLN A 41 28.71 3.11 -17.30
N ILE A 42 29.00 1.84 -17.55
CA ILE A 42 28.16 0.97 -18.40
C ILE A 42 26.81 0.69 -17.70
N ALA A 43 26.81 0.49 -16.39
CA ALA A 43 25.58 0.32 -15.63
C ALA A 43 24.63 1.50 -15.81
N LYS A 44 25.11 2.74 -15.66
CA LYS A 44 24.32 3.97 -15.84
C LYS A 44 23.77 4.13 -17.26
N GLU A 45 24.56 3.76 -18.27
CA GLU A 45 24.14 3.81 -19.67
C GLU A 45 22.99 2.85 -19.92
N LYS A 46 23.14 1.59 -19.49
CA LYS A 46 22.13 0.53 -19.68
C LYS A 46 20.84 0.75 -18.90
N LEU A 47 20.91 1.40 -17.76
CA LEU A 47 19.71 1.82 -17.02
C LEU A 47 18.86 2.82 -17.80
N ARG A 48 19.51 3.76 -18.53
CA ARG A 48 18.78 4.69 -19.42
C ARG A 48 18.11 3.98 -20.59
N GLU A 49 18.58 2.78 -20.97
CA GLU A 49 17.99 1.93 -22.00
C GLU A 49 16.85 1.02 -21.45
N GLY A 50 16.51 1.17 -20.15
CA GLY A 50 15.40 0.46 -19.52
C GLY A 50 15.76 -0.88 -18.89
N VAL A 51 17.03 -1.09 -18.51
CA VAL A 51 17.45 -2.21 -17.65
C VAL A 51 16.96 -1.96 -16.22
N GLU A 52 16.38 -2.97 -15.59
CA GLU A 52 15.83 -2.88 -14.22
C GLU A 52 16.63 -3.72 -13.20
N ILE A 53 17.28 -4.79 -13.66
CA ILE A 53 18.06 -5.68 -12.80
C ILE A 53 19.44 -5.86 -13.41
N ILE A 54 20.47 -5.70 -12.58
CA ILE A 54 21.86 -5.93 -12.97
C ILE A 54 22.40 -7.15 -12.24
N ALA A 55 22.89 -8.13 -12.98
CA ALA A 55 23.65 -9.25 -12.44
C ALA A 55 25.14 -8.98 -12.61
N GLY A 56 25.87 -9.02 -11.52
CA GLY A 56 27.33 -8.81 -11.52
C GLY A 56 28.05 -9.83 -10.64
N ARG A 57 29.34 -9.96 -10.82
CA ARG A 57 30.18 -10.88 -10.01
C ARG A 57 31.19 -10.07 -9.17
N GLY A 58 31.31 -10.45 -7.90
CA GLY A 58 32.35 -9.92 -7.02
C GLY A 58 32.36 -8.40 -6.94
N ASN A 59 33.51 -7.76 -7.16
CA ASN A 59 33.64 -6.30 -7.04
C ASN A 59 32.71 -5.50 -7.96
N THR A 60 32.35 -6.03 -9.12
CA THR A 60 31.37 -5.40 -10.01
C THR A 60 30.01 -5.26 -9.32
N ALA A 61 29.50 -6.34 -8.74
CA ALA A 61 28.22 -6.31 -8.01
C ALA A 61 28.26 -5.39 -6.79
N VAL A 62 29.34 -5.46 -6.01
CA VAL A 62 29.56 -4.63 -4.82
C VAL A 62 29.59 -3.14 -5.19
N ALA A 63 30.38 -2.77 -6.22
CA ALA A 63 30.50 -1.38 -6.67
C ALA A 63 29.16 -0.80 -7.13
N ILE A 64 28.37 -1.57 -7.89
CA ILE A 64 27.08 -1.11 -8.38
C ILE A 64 26.07 -0.96 -7.22
N ARG A 65 26.03 -1.93 -6.29
CA ARG A 65 25.14 -1.89 -5.12
C ARG A 65 25.39 -0.66 -4.23
N HIS A 66 26.65 -0.29 -4.03
CA HIS A 66 27.01 0.89 -3.26
C HIS A 66 26.77 2.20 -4.01
N GLY A 67 27.03 2.22 -5.29
CA GLY A 67 26.92 3.44 -6.10
C GLY A 67 25.54 3.73 -6.64
N MET A 68 24.61 2.76 -6.57
CA MET A 68 23.22 2.84 -7.05
C MET A 68 22.30 2.05 -6.13
N PRO A 69 21.97 2.56 -4.95
CA PRO A 69 21.17 1.83 -3.94
C PRO A 69 19.76 1.51 -4.39
N ASP A 70 19.20 2.28 -5.35
CA ASP A 70 17.84 2.10 -5.86
C ASP A 70 17.72 1.01 -6.94
N ILE A 71 18.84 0.37 -7.32
CA ILE A 71 18.87 -0.65 -8.36
C ILE A 71 18.95 -2.05 -7.76
N HIS A 72 18.17 -2.97 -8.31
CA HIS A 72 18.26 -4.36 -7.91
C HIS A 72 19.51 -5.02 -8.50
N VAL A 73 20.47 -5.35 -7.63
CA VAL A 73 21.72 -5.99 -8.00
C VAL A 73 21.75 -7.42 -7.48
N VAL A 74 21.79 -8.38 -8.41
CA VAL A 74 21.95 -9.81 -8.11
C VAL A 74 23.44 -10.17 -8.24
N GLU A 75 23.99 -10.81 -7.24
CA GLU A 75 25.37 -11.27 -7.28
C GLU A 75 25.42 -12.65 -7.92
N ILE A 76 26.23 -12.79 -8.99
CA ILE A 76 26.46 -14.07 -9.63
C ILE A 76 27.37 -14.91 -8.72
N PRO A 77 26.93 -16.03 -8.15
CA PRO A 77 27.72 -16.82 -7.24
C PRO A 77 28.93 -17.43 -7.92
N ILE A 78 29.96 -17.72 -7.13
CA ILE A 78 31.10 -18.54 -7.55
C ILE A 78 30.89 -19.93 -6.97
N THR A 79 31.01 -20.95 -7.82
CA THR A 79 30.88 -22.36 -7.42
C THR A 79 32.19 -23.11 -7.64
N GLY A 80 32.34 -24.29 -7.02
CA GLY A 80 33.46 -25.17 -7.29
C GLY A 80 33.57 -25.56 -8.77
N TYR A 81 32.43 -25.63 -9.49
CA TYR A 81 32.41 -25.89 -10.93
C TYR A 81 33.03 -24.76 -11.76
N ASP A 82 32.89 -23.50 -11.35
CA ASP A 82 33.55 -22.37 -12.00
C ASP A 82 35.07 -22.48 -11.90
N ILE A 83 35.55 -22.93 -10.75
CA ILE A 83 36.99 -23.14 -10.50
C ILE A 83 37.48 -24.29 -11.38
N ILE A 84 36.79 -25.42 -11.39
CA ILE A 84 37.11 -26.56 -12.28
C ILE A 84 37.19 -26.12 -13.74
N HIS A 85 36.16 -25.40 -14.19
CA HIS A 85 36.12 -24.90 -15.57
C HIS A 85 37.28 -23.96 -15.88
N SER A 86 37.67 -23.11 -14.91
CA SER A 86 38.77 -22.15 -15.07
C SER A 86 40.15 -22.82 -15.11
N LEU A 87 40.30 -23.93 -14.41
CA LEU A 87 41.55 -24.70 -14.39
C LEU A 87 41.73 -25.52 -15.66
N GLY A 88 40.64 -25.93 -16.30
CA GLY A 88 40.65 -26.65 -17.57
C GLY A 88 41.29 -28.04 -17.43
N HIS A 89 42.05 -28.46 -18.45
CA HIS A 89 42.73 -29.75 -18.50
C HIS A 89 44.11 -29.78 -17.91
N THR A 90 44.51 -28.71 -17.16
CA THR A 90 45.81 -28.67 -16.54
C THR A 90 45.86 -29.64 -15.35
N ASP A 91 46.92 -30.40 -15.21
CA ASP A 91 47.14 -31.31 -14.09
C ASP A 91 47.55 -30.51 -12.86
N PHE A 92 46.66 -30.42 -11.89
CA PHE A 92 46.91 -29.73 -10.60
C PHE A 92 47.10 -30.69 -9.42
N LYS A 93 47.15 -32.01 -9.68
CA LYS A 93 47.26 -33.00 -8.60
C LYS A 93 48.47 -32.72 -7.73
N GLY A 94 48.27 -32.67 -6.42
CA GLY A 94 49.29 -32.40 -5.43
C GLY A 94 49.71 -30.94 -5.31
N LYS A 95 49.11 -30.02 -6.06
CA LYS A 95 49.42 -28.59 -6.04
C LYS A 95 48.54 -27.83 -5.04
N THR A 96 49.04 -26.72 -4.60
CA THR A 96 48.30 -25.75 -3.73
C THR A 96 47.88 -24.57 -4.59
N ILE A 97 46.57 -24.25 -4.52
CA ILE A 97 45.96 -23.17 -5.29
C ILE A 97 45.37 -22.14 -4.31
N ALA A 98 45.68 -20.88 -4.48
CA ALA A 98 45.02 -19.80 -3.77
C ALA A 98 43.80 -19.31 -4.55
N VAL A 99 42.65 -19.32 -3.93
CA VAL A 99 41.40 -18.78 -4.49
C VAL A 99 41.06 -17.49 -3.75
N ILE A 100 41.07 -16.36 -4.48
CA ILE A 100 40.85 -15.02 -3.91
C ILE A 100 39.52 -14.48 -4.48
N THR A 101 38.50 -14.40 -3.64
CA THR A 101 37.13 -14.00 -4.04
C THR A 101 36.45 -13.16 -2.98
N ASN A 102 35.35 -12.51 -3.31
CA ASN A 102 34.56 -11.71 -2.35
C ASN A 102 33.80 -12.58 -1.34
N ASN A 103 33.68 -13.88 -1.59
CA ASN A 103 33.05 -14.83 -0.68
C ASN A 103 34.06 -15.97 -0.40
N ALA A 104 34.35 -16.19 0.87
CA ALA A 104 35.24 -17.28 1.30
C ALA A 104 34.56 -18.66 1.15
N ASP A 105 33.22 -18.70 1.27
CA ASP A 105 32.46 -19.94 1.20
C ASP A 105 32.06 -20.27 -0.25
N ILE A 106 32.96 -20.97 -0.93
CA ILE A 106 32.69 -21.42 -2.31
C ILE A 106 31.99 -22.77 -2.26
N ILE A 107 30.78 -22.81 -2.80
CA ILE A 107 29.95 -24.03 -2.81
C ILE A 107 30.69 -25.15 -3.55
N GLY A 108 30.89 -26.29 -2.87
CA GLY A 108 31.51 -27.50 -3.45
C GLY A 108 33.03 -27.49 -3.49
N ILE A 109 33.73 -26.53 -2.87
CA ILE A 109 35.19 -26.43 -2.87
C ILE A 109 35.87 -27.65 -2.22
N ASN A 110 35.31 -28.14 -1.10
CA ASN A 110 35.85 -29.31 -0.40
C ASN A 110 35.77 -30.61 -1.24
N LEU A 111 34.68 -30.76 -2.00
CA LEU A 111 34.53 -31.87 -2.89
C LEU A 111 35.56 -31.83 -4.03
N PHE A 112 35.84 -30.63 -4.53
CA PHE A 112 36.85 -30.41 -5.55
C PHE A 112 38.27 -30.78 -5.04
N GLU A 113 38.67 -30.36 -3.82
CA GLU A 113 39.95 -30.76 -3.20
C GLU A 113 40.09 -32.28 -3.16
N GLN A 114 39.05 -32.98 -2.72
CA GLN A 114 39.07 -34.44 -2.63
C GLN A 114 39.16 -35.15 -3.98
N LEU A 115 38.38 -34.72 -4.99
CA LEU A 115 38.33 -35.34 -6.28
C LEU A 115 39.61 -35.13 -7.14
N TYR A 116 40.19 -33.93 -7.03
CA TYR A 116 41.36 -33.57 -7.88
C TYR A 116 42.67 -33.66 -7.13
N GLY A 117 42.65 -33.99 -5.83
CA GLY A 117 43.89 -34.09 -5.01
C GLY A 117 44.65 -32.80 -4.94
N VAL A 118 43.96 -31.68 -4.90
CA VAL A 118 44.52 -30.33 -4.78
C VAL A 118 44.31 -29.79 -3.36
N ARG A 119 45.13 -28.87 -2.91
CA ARG A 119 44.93 -28.09 -1.69
C ARG A 119 44.47 -26.70 -2.06
N ILE A 120 43.40 -26.21 -1.46
CA ILE A 120 42.87 -24.85 -1.71
C ILE A 120 43.10 -23.97 -0.49
N LEU A 121 43.69 -22.81 -0.71
CA LEU A 121 43.78 -21.72 0.25
C LEU A 121 42.75 -20.65 -0.17
N SER A 122 41.70 -20.49 0.62
CA SER A 122 40.65 -19.49 0.34
C SER A 122 41.01 -18.16 1.04
N TYR A 123 41.03 -17.09 0.27
CA TYR A 123 41.24 -15.73 0.75
C TYR A 123 40.07 -14.84 0.38
N MET A 124 39.70 -13.98 1.33
CA MET A 124 38.77 -12.90 1.04
C MET A 124 39.40 -11.84 0.19
N MET A 125 38.68 -11.31 -0.78
CA MET A 125 39.12 -10.16 -1.56
C MET A 125 39.27 -8.94 -0.67
N VAL A 126 40.43 -8.31 -0.77
CA VAL A 126 40.82 -7.09 -0.04
C VAL A 126 40.85 -5.91 -1.00
N PRO A 127 40.88 -4.65 -0.52
CA PRO A 127 41.10 -3.48 -1.36
C PRO A 127 42.37 -3.64 -2.22
N PHE A 128 42.28 -3.10 -3.45
CA PHE A 128 43.33 -3.28 -4.47
C PHE A 128 44.76 -3.04 -3.95
N GLY A 129 44.98 -2.03 -3.07
CA GLY A 129 46.29 -1.73 -2.48
C GLY A 129 46.89 -2.82 -1.61
N GLN A 130 46.08 -3.74 -1.06
CA GLN A 130 46.49 -4.83 -0.19
C GLN A 130 46.57 -6.19 -0.93
N LEU A 131 46.05 -6.24 -2.14
CA LEU A 131 45.94 -7.49 -2.90
C LEU A 131 47.31 -8.14 -3.18
N SER A 132 48.32 -7.36 -3.45
CA SER A 132 49.71 -7.84 -3.65
C SER A 132 50.27 -8.49 -2.39
N GLU A 133 49.92 -8.01 -1.21
CA GLU A 133 50.32 -8.58 0.08
C GLU A 133 49.61 -9.92 0.30
N THR A 134 48.29 -9.99 0.05
CA THR A 134 47.50 -11.20 0.13
C THR A 134 48.06 -12.30 -0.80
N ILE A 135 48.47 -11.94 -2.03
CA ILE A 135 49.04 -12.90 -2.98
C ILE A 135 50.44 -13.39 -2.47
N ARG A 136 51.26 -12.51 -1.91
CA ARG A 136 52.55 -12.92 -1.31
C ARG A 136 52.34 -13.85 -0.13
N ASP A 137 51.36 -13.57 0.70
CA ASP A 137 51.00 -14.41 1.84
C ASP A 137 50.56 -15.81 1.35
N ALA A 138 49.72 -15.87 0.34
CA ALA A 138 49.29 -17.11 -0.26
C ALA A 138 50.47 -17.94 -0.81
N VAL A 139 51.42 -17.28 -1.47
CA VAL A 139 52.65 -17.94 -1.96
C VAL A 139 53.52 -18.43 -0.79
N ALA A 140 53.66 -17.65 0.28
CA ALA A 140 54.38 -18.05 1.49
C ALA A 140 53.75 -19.32 2.14
N HIS A 141 52.41 -19.49 2.03
CA HIS A 141 51.70 -20.67 2.47
C HIS A 141 51.70 -21.83 1.44
N GLY A 142 52.46 -21.70 0.36
CA GLY A 142 52.72 -22.75 -0.61
C GLY A 142 51.83 -22.72 -1.85
N ALA A 143 51.07 -21.62 -2.09
CA ALA A 143 50.29 -21.50 -3.30
C ALA A 143 51.19 -21.40 -4.54
N GLU A 144 50.98 -22.31 -5.49
CA GLU A 144 51.70 -22.34 -6.79
C GLU A 144 50.90 -21.59 -7.87
N TYR A 145 49.57 -21.47 -7.66
CA TYR A 145 48.65 -20.83 -8.58
C TYR A 145 47.68 -19.92 -7.83
N VAL A 146 47.27 -18.85 -8.50
CA VAL A 146 46.20 -17.95 -8.02
C VAL A 146 45.02 -18.06 -8.93
N VAL A 147 43.83 -18.22 -8.36
CA VAL A 147 42.54 -18.22 -9.05
C VAL A 147 41.69 -17.09 -8.51
N GLY A 148 41.18 -16.22 -9.37
CA GLY A 148 40.42 -15.05 -8.93
C GLY A 148 39.80 -14.26 -10.07
N GLY A 149 39.30 -13.07 -9.78
CA GLY A 149 38.79 -12.14 -10.78
C GLY A 149 39.88 -11.47 -11.62
N ALA A 150 39.47 -10.63 -12.58
CA ALA A 150 40.42 -9.97 -13.50
C ALA A 150 41.51 -9.14 -12.77
N ILE A 151 41.10 -8.42 -11.72
CA ILE A 151 42.04 -7.61 -10.90
C ILE A 151 43.04 -8.50 -10.19
N THR A 152 42.60 -9.60 -9.59
CA THR A 152 43.42 -10.58 -8.90
C THR A 152 44.44 -11.21 -9.83
N CYS A 153 43.97 -11.63 -11.03
CA CYS A 153 44.84 -12.23 -12.04
C CYS A 153 45.91 -11.25 -12.55
N LYS A 154 45.57 -9.97 -12.69
CA LYS A 154 46.55 -8.94 -13.08
C LYS A 154 47.60 -8.77 -12.02
N ALA A 155 47.20 -8.59 -10.75
CA ALA A 155 48.14 -8.44 -9.63
C ALA A 155 49.06 -9.67 -9.46
N ALA A 156 48.52 -10.88 -9.61
CA ALA A 156 49.33 -12.10 -9.54
C ALA A 156 50.37 -12.18 -10.65
N ARG A 157 50.02 -11.82 -11.89
CA ARG A 157 50.95 -11.78 -13.03
C ARG A 157 52.08 -10.76 -12.82
N GLU A 158 51.74 -9.59 -12.28
CA GLU A 158 52.73 -8.54 -11.93
C GLU A 158 53.73 -9.04 -10.87
N LEU A 159 53.34 -9.98 -10.00
CA LEU A 159 54.17 -10.63 -9.02
C LEU A 159 54.87 -11.91 -9.56
N GLY A 160 54.70 -12.25 -10.82
CA GLY A 160 55.29 -13.46 -11.44
C GLY A 160 54.59 -14.76 -11.03
N VAL A 161 53.40 -14.70 -10.41
CA VAL A 161 52.65 -15.86 -9.96
C VAL A 161 51.67 -16.29 -11.06
N PRO A 162 51.66 -17.57 -11.47
CA PRO A 162 50.66 -18.08 -12.44
C PRO A 162 49.25 -17.86 -11.95
N ALA A 163 48.39 -17.30 -12.82
CA ALA A 163 47.04 -16.97 -12.44
C ALA A 163 46.02 -17.41 -13.49
N ARG A 164 44.85 -17.85 -13.01
CA ARG A 164 43.69 -18.20 -13.80
C ARG A 164 42.49 -17.37 -13.39
N MET A 165 41.80 -16.83 -14.38
CA MET A 165 40.56 -16.07 -14.14
C MET A 165 39.39 -17.03 -13.95
N ILE A 166 38.52 -16.74 -12.97
CA ILE A 166 37.33 -17.52 -12.73
C ILE A 166 36.32 -17.22 -13.86
N CYS A 167 36.06 -18.24 -14.67
CA CYS A 167 35.07 -18.20 -15.74
C CYS A 167 33.64 -18.36 -15.18
N LEU A 168 32.67 -17.90 -15.93
CA LEU A 168 31.26 -18.06 -15.59
C LEU A 168 30.74 -19.40 -16.13
N GLY A 169 30.54 -20.36 -15.24
CA GLY A 169 30.05 -21.69 -15.57
C GLY A 169 28.50 -21.74 -15.67
N ARG A 170 28.01 -22.89 -16.21
CA ARG A 170 26.57 -23.12 -16.40
C ARG A 170 25.77 -23.08 -15.10
N GLU A 171 26.33 -23.62 -14.02
CA GLU A 171 25.65 -23.65 -12.72
C GLU A 171 25.47 -22.26 -12.14
N SER A 172 26.53 -21.45 -12.16
CA SER A 172 26.49 -20.07 -11.66
C SER A 172 25.53 -19.22 -12.48
N MET A 173 25.48 -19.42 -13.81
CA MET A 173 24.50 -18.78 -14.68
C MET A 173 23.07 -19.19 -14.30
N ALA A 174 22.80 -20.49 -14.18
CA ALA A 174 21.47 -20.98 -13.84
C ALA A 174 20.99 -20.47 -12.47
N ARG A 175 21.89 -20.44 -11.48
CA ARG A 175 21.59 -19.90 -10.15
C ARG A 175 21.28 -18.40 -10.20
N ALA A 176 22.11 -17.63 -10.90
CA ALA A 176 21.86 -16.20 -11.05
C ALA A 176 20.52 -15.91 -11.75
N ILE A 177 20.19 -16.63 -12.81
CA ILE A 177 18.89 -16.50 -13.49
C ILE A 177 17.73 -16.87 -12.55
N HIS A 178 17.88 -17.95 -11.79
CA HIS A 178 16.86 -18.33 -10.81
C HIS A 178 16.63 -17.24 -9.76
N GLU A 179 17.70 -16.69 -9.19
CA GLU A 179 17.62 -15.59 -8.22
C GLU A 179 17.00 -14.33 -8.84
N ILE A 180 17.38 -13.98 -10.06
CA ILE A 180 16.79 -12.85 -10.79
C ILE A 180 15.28 -13.02 -10.94
N ARG A 181 14.81 -14.21 -11.31
CA ARG A 181 13.38 -14.50 -11.44
C ARG A 181 12.64 -14.35 -10.13
N GLN A 182 13.21 -14.78 -9.01
CA GLN A 182 12.63 -14.56 -7.68
C GLN A 182 12.54 -13.06 -7.34
N VAL A 183 13.58 -12.30 -7.65
CA VAL A 183 13.57 -10.83 -7.46
C VAL A 183 12.51 -10.18 -8.34
N GLN A 184 12.39 -10.58 -9.60
CA GLN A 184 11.34 -10.08 -10.53
C GLN A 184 9.94 -10.37 -9.99
N GLU A 185 9.70 -11.60 -9.56
CA GLU A 185 8.41 -12.00 -8.99
C GLU A 185 8.08 -11.18 -7.73
N ALA A 186 9.05 -10.97 -6.84
CA ALA A 186 8.87 -10.15 -5.65
C ALA A 186 8.52 -8.68 -6.00
N ILE A 187 9.20 -8.10 -6.99
CA ILE A 187 8.92 -6.74 -7.49
C ILE A 187 7.50 -6.67 -8.08
N GLU A 188 7.09 -7.67 -8.86
CA GLU A 188 5.76 -7.71 -9.47
C GLU A 188 4.65 -7.84 -8.42
N ILE A 189 4.84 -8.70 -7.42
CA ILE A 189 3.91 -8.87 -6.31
C ILE A 189 3.76 -7.56 -5.54
N GLU A 190 4.88 -6.88 -5.23
CA GLU A 190 4.84 -5.62 -4.50
C GLU A 190 4.18 -4.51 -5.32
N ALA A 191 4.48 -4.42 -6.62
CA ALA A 191 3.83 -3.47 -7.53
C ALA A 191 2.32 -3.72 -7.65
N GLN A 192 1.89 -4.98 -7.72
CA GLN A 192 0.48 -5.35 -7.73
C GLN A 192 -0.21 -5.00 -6.41
N ARG A 193 0.44 -5.30 -5.28
CA ARG A 193 -0.04 -4.95 -3.95
C ARG A 193 -0.22 -3.46 -3.79
N GLN A 194 0.78 -2.68 -4.19
CA GLN A 194 0.73 -1.22 -4.13
C GLN A 194 -0.37 -0.66 -5.04
N GLY A 195 -0.48 -1.19 -6.26
CA GLY A 195 -1.55 -0.82 -7.19
C GLY A 195 -2.94 -1.18 -6.67
N PHE A 196 -3.09 -2.29 -5.96
CA PHE A 196 -4.34 -2.67 -5.31
C PHE A 196 -4.71 -1.73 -4.17
N ILE A 197 -3.76 -1.41 -3.28
CA ILE A 197 -3.97 -0.46 -2.17
C ILE A 197 -4.37 0.91 -2.71
N ASN A 198 -3.67 1.42 -3.72
CA ASN A 198 -4.00 2.70 -4.34
C ASN A 198 -5.42 2.72 -4.91
N ARG A 199 -5.85 1.66 -5.60
CA ARG A 199 -7.22 1.55 -6.11
C ARG A 199 -8.26 1.49 -4.99
N LEU A 200 -7.98 0.77 -3.88
CA LEU A 200 -8.87 0.77 -2.73
C LEU A 200 -9.05 2.17 -2.16
N ILE A 201 -7.95 2.89 -1.94
CA ILE A 201 -7.95 4.23 -1.38
C ILE A 201 -8.64 5.23 -2.34
N ASP A 202 -8.43 5.11 -3.65
CA ASP A 202 -9.10 5.95 -4.66
C ASP A 202 -10.61 5.74 -4.73
N ASN A 203 -11.11 4.56 -4.33
CA ASN A 203 -12.56 4.27 -4.27
C ASN A 203 -13.22 4.62 -2.92
N ILE A 204 -12.46 5.05 -1.91
CA ILE A 204 -13.02 5.59 -0.67
C ILE A 204 -13.72 6.91 -1.00
N ALA A 205 -14.96 7.08 -0.50
CA ALA A 205 -15.78 8.26 -0.79
C ALA A 205 -15.22 9.55 -0.17
N GLU A 206 -14.33 9.43 0.80
CA GLU A 206 -13.65 10.52 1.49
C GLU A 206 -12.38 10.93 0.76
N GLY A 207 -12.03 12.22 0.82
CA GLY A 207 -10.69 12.66 0.47
C GLY A 207 -9.70 12.16 1.51
N VAL A 208 -8.61 11.54 1.07
CA VAL A 208 -7.54 11.02 1.96
C VAL A 208 -6.21 11.63 1.56
N ILE A 209 -5.50 12.20 2.55
CA ILE A 209 -4.14 12.69 2.42
C ILE A 209 -3.30 12.06 3.53
N SER A 210 -2.16 11.47 3.18
CA SER A 210 -1.19 10.96 4.16
C SER A 210 0.08 11.80 4.16
N LEU A 211 0.65 12.00 5.34
CA LEU A 211 1.90 12.72 5.57
C LEU A 211 2.90 11.83 6.29
N ASP A 212 4.19 12.03 6.02
CA ASP A 212 5.28 11.50 6.83
C ASP A 212 5.52 12.34 8.12
N LEU A 213 6.58 11.99 8.86
CA LEU A 213 6.95 12.69 10.10
C LEU A 213 7.45 14.11 9.86
N GLU A 214 7.94 14.41 8.67
CA GLU A 214 8.40 15.73 8.21
C GLU A 214 7.27 16.56 7.60
N ASN A 215 6.00 16.09 7.72
CA ASN A 215 4.81 16.70 7.13
C ASN A 215 4.86 16.83 5.59
N ARG A 216 5.54 15.92 4.91
CA ARG A 216 5.51 15.81 3.46
C ARG A 216 4.39 14.88 3.03
N ILE A 217 3.75 15.21 1.94
CA ILE A 217 2.65 14.42 1.38
C ILE A 217 3.19 13.12 0.81
N THR A 218 2.72 11.99 1.34
CA THR A 218 3.08 10.64 0.89
C THR A 218 1.99 10.00 0.05
N LEU A 219 0.72 10.42 0.24
CA LEU A 219 -0.42 9.91 -0.51
C LEU A 219 -1.52 10.97 -0.61
N VAL A 220 -2.15 11.02 -1.78
CA VAL A 220 -3.40 11.77 -2.05
C VAL A 220 -4.30 10.87 -2.89
N ASN A 221 -5.53 10.64 -2.47
CA ASN A 221 -6.48 9.87 -3.26
C ASN A 221 -7.27 10.75 -4.25
N ALA A 222 -7.94 10.13 -5.21
CA ALA A 222 -8.69 10.82 -6.26
C ALA A 222 -9.80 11.75 -5.71
N ASN A 223 -10.35 11.46 -4.55
CA ASN A 223 -11.35 12.32 -3.92
C ASN A 223 -10.73 13.56 -3.28
N ALA A 224 -9.56 13.44 -2.65
CA ALA A 224 -8.81 14.59 -2.15
C ALA A 224 -8.29 15.48 -3.30
N GLU A 225 -7.81 14.89 -4.41
CA GLU A 225 -7.42 15.66 -5.61
C GLU A 225 -8.57 16.54 -6.12
N ARG A 226 -9.77 15.96 -6.25
CA ARG A 226 -10.97 16.70 -6.70
C ARG A 226 -11.44 17.75 -5.70
N ALA A 227 -11.44 17.40 -4.41
CA ALA A 227 -11.91 18.27 -3.36
C ALA A 227 -11.02 19.51 -3.16
N LEU A 228 -9.72 19.35 -3.31
CA LEU A 228 -8.72 20.39 -3.07
C LEU A 228 -8.21 21.06 -4.36
N GLY A 229 -8.58 20.54 -5.54
CA GLY A 229 -8.06 21.02 -6.83
C GLY A 229 -6.56 20.74 -7.02
N LEU A 230 -6.07 19.65 -6.45
CA LEU A 230 -4.66 19.24 -6.49
C LEU A 230 -4.43 18.14 -7.52
N PHE A 231 -3.18 18.04 -7.99
CA PHE A 231 -2.72 16.92 -8.79
C PHE A 231 -1.66 16.15 -8.01
N ARG A 232 -1.92 14.87 -7.69
CA ARG A 232 -1.02 14.03 -6.87
C ARG A 232 0.42 14.02 -7.37
N GLU A 233 0.62 14.00 -8.68
CA GLU A 233 1.94 13.99 -9.31
C GLU A 233 2.78 15.23 -8.99
N GLN A 234 2.12 16.35 -8.67
CA GLN A 234 2.77 17.61 -8.34
C GLN A 234 3.05 17.76 -6.85
N VAL A 235 2.20 17.16 -6.00
CA VAL A 235 2.23 17.43 -4.55
C VAL A 235 2.90 16.34 -3.73
N ILE A 236 3.05 15.14 -4.25
CA ILE A 236 3.77 14.05 -3.55
C ILE A 236 5.22 14.46 -3.27
N GLY A 237 5.66 14.26 -2.03
CA GLY A 237 6.99 14.65 -1.53
C GLY A 237 7.12 16.13 -1.12
N GLN A 238 6.14 16.98 -1.44
CA GLN A 238 6.15 18.37 -1.00
C GLN A 238 5.64 18.52 0.44
N PRO A 239 6.13 19.52 1.19
CA PRO A 239 5.54 19.89 2.47
C PRO A 239 4.06 20.30 2.28
N ILE A 240 3.17 19.80 3.14
CA ILE A 240 1.73 20.06 3.00
C ILE A 240 1.39 21.57 3.00
N ARG A 241 2.14 22.39 3.74
CA ARG A 241 1.94 23.84 3.78
C ARG A 241 2.18 24.52 2.44
N GLU A 242 3.15 24.03 1.67
CA GLU A 242 3.47 24.55 0.34
C GLU A 242 2.46 24.07 -0.70
N ALA A 243 2.13 22.77 -0.65
CA ALA A 243 1.17 22.17 -1.58
C ALA A 243 -0.25 22.75 -1.43
N LEU A 244 -0.62 23.22 -0.23
CA LEU A 244 -1.93 23.77 0.11
C LEU A 244 -1.91 25.29 0.33
N ALA A 245 -0.90 25.99 -0.18
CA ALA A 245 -0.73 27.44 0.01
C ALA A 245 -1.92 28.29 -0.51
N GLY A 246 -2.79 27.75 -1.36
CA GLY A 246 -4.03 28.40 -1.84
C GLY A 246 -5.31 27.88 -1.15
N VAL A 247 -5.18 26.94 -0.23
CA VAL A 247 -6.31 26.32 0.48
C VAL A 247 -6.26 26.83 1.91
N SER A 248 -7.38 27.37 2.40
CA SER A 248 -7.51 27.86 3.78
C SER A 248 -7.55 26.66 4.76
N LEU A 249 -6.48 25.87 4.77
CA LEU A 249 -6.24 24.90 5.82
C LEU A 249 -5.64 25.66 6.99
N ASP A 250 -6.45 25.89 7.98
CA ASP A 250 -6.07 26.63 9.19
C ASP A 250 -4.81 25.97 9.81
N ALA A 251 -3.79 26.78 10.08
CA ALA A 251 -2.56 26.33 10.74
C ALA A 251 -2.86 25.52 12.03
N ALA A 252 -3.98 25.80 12.67
CA ALA A 252 -4.52 25.08 13.81
C ALA A 252 -4.83 23.59 13.54
N LEU A 253 -5.10 23.20 12.29
CA LEU A 253 -5.34 21.79 11.92
C LEU A 253 -4.04 21.01 11.84
N LEU A 254 -2.96 21.68 11.45
CA LEU A 254 -1.62 21.09 11.34
C LEU A 254 -0.92 20.97 12.72
N GLU A 255 -1.32 21.77 13.69
CA GLU A 255 -0.67 21.86 15.00
C GLU A 255 -1.49 21.23 16.14
N SER A 256 -2.80 20.94 15.94
CA SER A 256 -3.63 20.40 17.01
C SER A 256 -3.42 18.90 17.22
N ALA A 257 -3.30 18.50 18.48
CA ALA A 257 -3.31 17.11 18.92
C ALA A 257 -4.71 16.47 18.88
N ASP A 258 -5.76 17.27 18.61
CA ASP A 258 -7.15 16.83 18.66
C ASP A 258 -7.51 16.00 17.43
N GLU A 259 -7.95 14.76 17.65
CA GLU A 259 -8.55 13.86 16.65
C GLU A 259 -9.97 14.33 16.22
N ALA A 260 -10.50 15.36 16.81
CA ALA A 260 -11.84 15.87 16.52
C ALA A 260 -11.88 16.54 15.14
N GLY A 261 -12.84 16.15 14.31
CA GLY A 261 -13.07 16.75 13.00
C GLY A 261 -13.30 18.26 13.09
N ARG A 262 -12.63 19.04 12.24
CA ARG A 262 -12.80 20.50 12.13
C ARG A 262 -13.38 20.87 10.79
N LEU A 263 -14.25 21.89 10.80
CA LEU A 263 -14.76 22.48 9.57
C LEU A 263 -13.67 23.37 8.96
N ILE A 264 -13.36 23.09 7.70
CA ILE A 264 -12.45 23.88 6.86
C ILE A 264 -13.20 24.36 5.62
N GLU A 265 -12.81 25.51 5.08
CA GLU A 265 -13.36 26.03 3.83
C GLU A 265 -12.35 25.81 2.70
N VAL A 266 -12.77 25.12 1.65
CA VAL A 266 -11.96 24.80 0.48
C VAL A 266 -12.73 25.18 -0.77
N GLY A 267 -12.22 26.15 -1.53
CA GLY A 267 -12.87 26.58 -2.79
C GLY A 267 -14.32 27.05 -2.63
N GLY A 268 -14.70 27.61 -1.47
CA GLY A 268 -16.07 28.01 -1.16
C GLY A 268 -16.97 26.88 -0.64
N ASN A 269 -16.45 25.65 -0.51
CA ASN A 269 -17.17 24.53 0.08
C ASN A 269 -16.70 24.27 1.51
N GLN A 270 -17.66 24.04 2.43
CA GLN A 270 -17.33 23.61 3.79
C GLN A 270 -17.08 22.11 3.80
N MET A 271 -15.92 21.73 4.33
CA MET A 271 -15.51 20.34 4.47
C MET A 271 -15.15 20.07 5.94
N MET A 272 -15.42 18.85 6.38
CA MET A 272 -14.93 18.37 7.67
C MET A 272 -13.61 17.64 7.45
N ALA A 273 -12.54 18.11 8.08
CA ALA A 273 -11.24 17.48 8.08
C ALA A 273 -10.98 16.81 9.43
N THR A 274 -10.59 15.55 9.41
CA THR A 274 -10.22 14.79 10.61
C THR A 274 -8.75 14.38 10.50
N ARG A 275 -8.00 14.54 11.59
CA ARG A 275 -6.58 14.16 11.69
C ARG A 275 -6.46 12.84 12.45
N ILE A 276 -5.80 11.85 11.84
CA ILE A 276 -5.62 10.51 12.40
C ILE A 276 -4.12 10.18 12.38
N PRO A 277 -3.46 9.98 13.55
CA PRO A 277 -2.06 9.56 13.57
C PRO A 277 -1.91 8.12 13.13
N ILE A 278 -0.87 7.82 12.34
CA ILE A 278 -0.52 6.46 11.92
C ILE A 278 0.38 5.83 12.99
N MET A 279 -0.22 5.06 13.89
CA MET A 279 0.50 4.41 14.98
C MET A 279 0.74 2.92 14.68
N ASN A 280 1.96 2.43 14.94
CA ASN A 280 2.25 1.00 15.00
C ASN A 280 2.94 0.72 16.33
N LYS A 281 2.23 0.02 17.23
CA LYS A 281 2.59 -0.10 18.66
C LYS A 281 2.72 1.31 19.27
N GLU A 282 3.90 1.71 19.72
CA GLU A 282 4.16 3.03 20.33
C GLU A 282 4.85 4.02 19.38
N LYS A 283 5.14 3.60 18.13
CA LYS A 283 5.88 4.43 17.16
C LYS A 283 4.91 5.09 16.19
N ASN A 284 5.01 6.43 16.08
CA ASN A 284 4.31 7.21 15.07
C ASN A 284 5.04 7.09 13.72
N TYR A 285 4.29 6.90 12.64
CA TYR A 285 4.78 6.79 11.26
C TYR A 285 4.30 7.93 10.35
N GLY A 286 3.44 8.79 10.86
CA GLY A 286 2.88 9.89 10.08
C GLY A 286 1.44 10.20 10.46
N ILE A 287 0.74 10.90 9.59
CA ILE A 287 -0.61 11.41 9.83
C ILE A 287 -1.47 11.14 8.59
N ILE A 288 -2.71 10.74 8.80
CA ILE A 288 -3.74 10.74 7.76
C ILE A 288 -4.72 11.88 8.04
N TYR A 289 -5.04 12.66 7.02
CA TYR A 289 -6.18 13.56 6.99
C TYR A 289 -7.29 12.93 6.15
N THR A 290 -8.51 12.88 6.71
CA THR A 290 -9.72 12.54 5.95
C THR A 290 -10.55 13.80 5.75
N LEU A 291 -11.07 13.97 4.54
CA LEU A 291 -11.85 15.12 4.10
C LEU A 291 -13.25 14.67 3.69
N HIS A 292 -14.26 15.16 4.40
CA HIS A 292 -15.67 14.93 4.08
C HIS A 292 -16.31 16.21 3.58
N GLU A 293 -17.06 16.18 2.49
CA GLU A 293 -17.89 17.31 2.10
C GLU A 293 -19.01 17.52 3.14
N SER A 294 -18.96 18.65 3.82
CA SER A 294 -19.97 19.04 4.84
C SER A 294 -21.38 19.10 4.25
N ASN A 295 -21.50 19.40 2.96
CA ASN A 295 -22.79 19.41 2.25
C ASN A 295 -23.49 18.04 2.21
N ARG A 296 -22.77 16.93 2.23
CA ARG A 296 -23.40 15.60 2.26
C ARG A 296 -23.98 15.29 3.64
N ILE A 297 -23.28 15.65 4.70
CA ILE A 297 -23.77 15.53 6.08
C ILE A 297 -24.89 16.56 6.30
N ALA A 298 -24.70 17.81 5.85
CA ALA A 298 -25.71 18.87 5.96
C ALA A 298 -26.93 18.58 5.07
N LEU A 299 -26.77 17.98 3.88
CA LEU A 299 -27.89 17.54 3.04
C LEU A 299 -28.58 16.29 3.62
N MET A 300 -27.85 15.36 4.22
CA MET A 300 -28.46 14.28 5.00
C MET A 300 -29.11 14.80 6.28
N GLU A 301 -28.45 15.64 7.07
CA GLU A 301 -29.07 16.32 8.21
C GLU A 301 -30.18 17.26 7.78
N HIS A 302 -30.05 17.99 6.67
CA HIS A 302 -31.11 18.85 6.16
C HIS A 302 -32.28 18.06 5.55
N SER A 303 -32.03 16.90 4.93
CA SER A 303 -33.11 16.01 4.49
C SER A 303 -33.78 15.32 5.67
N ILE A 304 -33.02 14.95 6.71
CA ILE A 304 -33.53 14.44 7.98
C ILE A 304 -34.20 15.57 8.78
N ARG A 305 -33.59 16.78 8.83
CA ARG A 305 -34.20 17.97 9.46
C ARG A 305 -35.42 18.47 8.68
N LYS A 306 -35.41 18.43 7.35
CA LYS A 306 -36.57 18.82 6.54
C LYS A 306 -37.70 17.81 6.67
N ALA A 307 -37.40 16.54 6.85
CA ALA A 307 -38.38 15.52 7.24
C ALA A 307 -38.85 15.69 8.70
N ALA A 308 -38.00 16.18 9.60
CA ALA A 308 -38.34 16.40 11.01
C ALA A 308 -38.78 17.83 11.35
N TYR A 309 -38.50 18.84 10.51
CA TYR A 309 -38.61 20.27 10.83
C TYR A 309 -39.63 21.06 9.97
N ASP A 310 -40.28 20.42 9.00
CA ASP A 310 -41.50 21.05 8.49
C ASP A 310 -42.47 21.06 9.67
N GLY A 311 -42.55 22.17 10.38
CA GLY A 311 -43.46 22.38 11.51
C GLY A 311 -44.95 22.28 11.15
N LYS A 312 -45.24 21.76 9.94
CA LYS A 312 -46.48 21.25 9.41
C LYS A 312 -46.57 19.72 9.34
N SER A 313 -45.45 18.99 9.65
CA SER A 313 -45.44 17.54 9.48
C SER A 313 -45.79 16.73 10.73
N HIS A 314 -46.01 17.39 11.87
CA HIS A 314 -46.49 16.73 13.09
C HIS A 314 -48.03 16.79 13.26
N LEU A 315 -48.76 17.18 12.22
CA LEU A 315 -50.20 17.17 12.18
C LEU A 315 -50.69 16.00 11.32
N ALA A 316 -51.45 15.10 11.90
CA ALA A 316 -52.15 14.07 11.15
C ALA A 316 -53.21 14.74 10.26
N ARG A 317 -53.13 14.51 8.97
CA ARG A 317 -53.95 15.16 7.95
C ARG A 317 -55.15 14.30 7.56
N TYR A 318 -55.02 12.98 7.64
CA TYR A 318 -56.02 12.03 7.14
C TYR A 318 -56.93 11.53 8.24
N GLN A 319 -58.18 11.34 7.86
CA GLN A 319 -59.23 10.76 8.71
C GLN A 319 -59.73 9.46 8.10
N PHE A 320 -60.48 8.67 8.87
CA PHE A 320 -61.05 7.42 8.37
C PHE A 320 -62.02 7.64 7.18
N SER A 321 -62.53 8.84 7.00
CA SER A 321 -63.33 9.23 5.82
C SER A 321 -62.51 9.33 4.54
N ASP A 322 -61.22 9.50 4.62
CA ASP A 322 -60.32 9.66 3.47
C ASP A 322 -59.80 8.32 2.95
N LEU A 323 -60.08 7.24 3.67
CA LEU A 323 -59.72 5.89 3.27
C LEU A 323 -60.70 5.36 2.22
N ILE A 324 -60.19 5.07 1.03
CA ILE A 324 -60.96 4.52 -0.07
C ILE A 324 -61.00 3.01 0.05
N GLY A 325 -62.20 2.43 0.21
CA GLY A 325 -62.40 0.98 0.24
C GLY A 325 -63.81 0.65 0.74
N GLU A 326 -64.53 -0.14 -0.05
CA GLU A 326 -65.91 -0.53 0.23
C GLU A 326 -66.08 -2.01 0.57
N SER A 327 -64.98 -2.79 0.58
CA SER A 327 -65.04 -4.21 0.92
C SER A 327 -65.40 -4.42 2.39
N ASP A 328 -66.07 -5.51 2.71
CA ASP A 328 -66.46 -5.84 4.09
C ASP A 328 -65.24 -5.93 5.01
N VAL A 329 -64.13 -6.48 4.51
CA VAL A 329 -62.84 -6.56 5.25
C VAL A 329 -62.34 -5.15 5.60
N MET A 330 -62.38 -4.21 4.66
CA MET A 330 -61.92 -2.84 4.91
C MET A 330 -62.87 -2.12 5.90
N ARG A 331 -64.18 -2.30 5.78
CA ARG A 331 -65.15 -1.74 6.75
C ARG A 331 -64.92 -2.28 8.16
N GLU A 332 -64.64 -3.58 8.28
CA GLU A 332 -64.30 -4.20 9.57
C GLU A 332 -62.98 -3.65 10.14
N THR A 333 -61.94 -3.52 9.30
CA THR A 333 -60.65 -2.95 9.68
C THR A 333 -60.77 -1.51 10.17
N VAL A 334 -61.55 -0.66 9.49
CA VAL A 334 -61.88 0.72 9.90
C VAL A 334 -62.62 0.74 11.23
N ARG A 335 -63.60 -0.17 11.42
CA ARG A 335 -64.32 -0.28 12.69
C ARG A 335 -63.39 -0.65 13.86
N ALA A 336 -62.52 -1.64 13.65
CA ALA A 336 -61.51 -2.03 14.61
C ALA A 336 -60.56 -0.85 14.92
N GLY A 337 -60.03 -0.15 13.90
CA GLY A 337 -59.17 1.03 14.05
C GLY A 337 -59.82 2.14 14.89
N ARG A 338 -61.11 2.42 14.67
CA ARG A 338 -61.84 3.39 15.50
C ARG A 338 -61.97 2.94 16.95
N SER A 339 -62.18 1.64 17.20
CA SER A 339 -62.25 1.09 18.55
C SER A 339 -60.92 1.20 19.26
N TYR A 340 -59.81 0.80 18.60
CA TYR A 340 -58.46 0.90 19.16
C TYR A 340 -58.00 2.36 19.38
N ALA A 341 -58.43 3.30 18.56
CA ALA A 341 -58.15 4.72 18.72
C ALA A 341 -58.58 5.28 20.08
N GLN A 342 -59.58 4.66 20.73
CA GLN A 342 -60.04 5.08 22.05
C GLN A 342 -59.26 4.49 23.24
N THR A 343 -58.22 3.71 22.95
CA THR A 343 -57.41 3.02 23.94
C THR A 343 -55.99 3.59 23.95
N ASP A 344 -55.23 3.35 25.02
CA ASP A 344 -53.80 3.69 25.14
C ASP A 344 -52.90 2.52 24.67
N ALA A 345 -53.44 1.54 23.98
CA ALA A 345 -52.70 0.36 23.54
C ALA A 345 -51.77 0.67 22.36
N SER A 346 -50.66 -0.03 22.27
CA SER A 346 -49.82 -0.06 21.08
C SER A 346 -50.52 -0.83 19.96
N ILE A 347 -50.59 -0.27 18.77
CA ILE A 347 -51.31 -0.82 17.64
C ILE A 347 -50.32 -1.26 16.56
N LEU A 348 -50.42 -2.54 16.13
CA LEU A 348 -49.67 -3.05 14.98
C LEU A 348 -50.53 -2.98 13.72
N ILE A 349 -50.05 -2.24 12.71
CA ILE A 349 -50.67 -2.14 11.40
C ILE A 349 -49.88 -2.99 10.40
N ALA A 350 -50.43 -4.14 10.01
CA ALA A 350 -49.83 -5.04 9.03
C ALA A 350 -50.44 -4.87 7.65
N GLY A 351 -49.60 -4.91 6.62
CA GLY A 351 -50.05 -4.82 5.22
C GLY A 351 -48.86 -4.66 4.26
N GLU A 352 -49.11 -4.89 2.96
CA GLU A 352 -48.09 -4.72 1.92
C GLU A 352 -47.70 -3.25 1.74
N THR A 353 -46.53 -3.02 1.10
CA THR A 353 -46.09 -1.66 0.76
C THR A 353 -47.11 -1.00 -0.18
N GLY A 354 -47.48 0.26 0.08
CA GLY A 354 -48.43 1.01 -0.74
C GLY A 354 -49.90 0.84 -0.34
N THR A 355 -50.24 0.00 0.65
CA THR A 355 -51.65 -0.22 1.08
C THR A 355 -52.25 0.90 1.94
N GLY A 356 -51.49 1.98 2.18
CA GLY A 356 -52.01 3.14 2.95
C GLY A 356 -51.88 3.00 4.47
N LYS A 357 -50.91 2.20 4.99
CA LYS A 357 -50.69 2.03 6.42
C LYS A 357 -50.51 3.38 7.17
N GLU A 358 -49.80 4.33 6.57
CA GLU A 358 -49.61 5.65 7.16
C GLU A 358 -50.92 6.47 7.23
N LEU A 359 -51.73 6.43 6.17
CA LEU A 359 -53.03 7.09 6.20
C LEU A 359 -53.92 6.50 7.29
N PHE A 360 -53.84 5.18 7.47
CA PHE A 360 -54.59 4.47 8.51
C PHE A 360 -54.11 4.86 9.91
N ALA A 361 -52.75 4.96 10.15
CA ALA A 361 -52.17 5.41 11.40
C ALA A 361 -52.58 6.85 11.74
N GLN A 362 -52.55 7.75 10.76
CA GLN A 362 -53.02 9.15 10.95
C GLN A 362 -54.49 9.21 11.29
N SER A 363 -55.30 8.35 10.64
CA SER A 363 -56.76 8.27 10.92
C SER A 363 -57.05 7.79 12.35
N ILE A 364 -56.25 6.83 12.87
CA ILE A 364 -56.35 6.38 14.26
C ILE A 364 -56.00 7.52 15.20
N HIS A 365 -54.89 8.24 14.96
CA HIS A 365 -54.48 9.37 15.76
C HIS A 365 -55.59 10.44 15.82
N ASN A 366 -56.12 10.84 14.67
CA ASN A 366 -57.16 11.85 14.57
C ASN A 366 -58.48 11.45 15.25
N ALA A 367 -58.74 10.13 15.36
CA ALA A 367 -59.91 9.60 16.07
C ALA A 367 -59.64 9.37 17.58
N SER A 368 -58.40 9.56 18.07
CA SER A 368 -58.02 9.31 19.44
C SER A 368 -58.16 10.52 20.36
N PRO A 369 -58.17 10.35 21.69
CA PRO A 369 -58.11 11.46 22.65
C PRO A 369 -56.84 12.30 22.49
N ARG A 370 -55.81 11.79 21.79
CA ARG A 370 -54.50 12.45 21.55
C ARG A 370 -54.47 13.26 20.24
N CYS A 371 -55.58 13.42 19.52
CA CYS A 371 -55.66 14.09 18.22
C CYS A 371 -55.15 15.56 18.23
N LYS A 372 -55.01 16.18 19.38
CA LYS A 372 -54.46 17.54 19.53
C LYS A 372 -52.93 17.51 19.75
N GLY A 373 -52.34 16.34 20.00
CA GLY A 373 -50.92 16.16 20.21
C GLY A 373 -50.17 15.97 18.86
N ALA A 374 -48.87 15.86 18.90
CA ALA A 374 -48.04 15.64 17.73
C ALA A 374 -48.25 14.22 17.15
N PHE A 375 -48.34 14.08 15.83
CA PHE A 375 -48.22 12.83 15.13
C PHE A 375 -46.85 12.76 14.47
N VAL A 376 -45.94 11.93 15.01
CA VAL A 376 -44.58 11.77 14.51
C VAL A 376 -44.46 10.47 13.74
N ALA A 377 -44.25 10.55 12.42
CA ALA A 377 -43.99 9.37 11.57
C ALA A 377 -42.52 9.21 11.27
N VAL A 378 -41.99 8.01 11.43
CA VAL A 378 -40.57 7.66 11.23
C VAL A 378 -40.45 6.39 10.42
N ASN A 379 -39.74 6.44 9.32
CA ASN A 379 -39.38 5.24 8.58
C ASN A 379 -38.04 4.69 9.13
N CYS A 380 -38.11 3.75 10.07
CA CYS A 380 -36.94 3.14 10.71
C CYS A 380 -36.04 2.40 9.71
N ALA A 381 -36.60 1.86 8.60
CA ALA A 381 -35.82 1.18 7.58
C ALA A 381 -34.95 2.14 6.74
N SER A 382 -35.26 3.42 6.72
CA SER A 382 -34.47 4.45 6.01
C SER A 382 -33.32 5.02 6.83
N LEU A 383 -33.26 4.73 8.14
CA LEU A 383 -32.23 5.21 9.03
C LEU A 383 -31.12 4.18 9.22
N PRO A 384 -29.83 4.57 9.14
CA PRO A 384 -28.73 3.71 9.55
C PRO A 384 -28.90 3.26 11.01
N SER A 385 -28.60 2.00 11.31
CA SER A 385 -28.74 1.42 12.66
C SER A 385 -28.00 2.21 13.74
N THR A 386 -26.84 2.80 13.38
CA THR A 386 -26.02 3.65 14.26
C THR A 386 -26.69 4.99 14.62
N LEU A 387 -27.59 5.47 13.80
CA LEU A 387 -28.31 6.73 14.02
C LEU A 387 -29.71 6.52 14.62
N LEU A 388 -30.29 5.34 14.41
CA LEU A 388 -31.66 5.05 14.82
C LEU A 388 -31.89 5.28 16.31
N GLU A 389 -30.96 4.85 17.17
CA GLU A 389 -31.04 5.01 18.61
C GLU A 389 -30.97 6.50 19.01
N SER A 390 -30.03 7.23 18.45
CA SER A 390 -29.88 8.67 18.73
C SER A 390 -31.04 9.51 18.19
N GLU A 391 -31.70 9.11 17.10
CA GLU A 391 -32.90 9.76 16.58
C GLU A 391 -34.12 9.45 17.44
N LEU A 392 -34.35 8.21 17.80
CA LEU A 392 -35.51 7.80 18.59
C LEU A 392 -35.49 8.35 20.02
N PHE A 393 -34.33 8.24 20.71
CA PHE A 393 -34.19 8.55 22.13
C PHE A 393 -33.51 9.88 22.41
N GLY A 394 -32.85 10.50 21.41
CA GLY A 394 -32.07 11.71 21.60
C GLY A 394 -30.74 11.44 22.32
N TYR A 395 -30.00 12.51 22.62
CA TYR A 395 -28.76 12.46 23.38
C TYR A 395 -28.49 13.79 24.13
N VAL A 396 -27.75 13.69 25.23
CA VAL A 396 -27.28 14.84 26.00
C VAL A 396 -25.95 15.36 25.44
N GLU A 397 -25.59 16.59 25.86
CA GLU A 397 -24.29 17.18 25.51
C GLU A 397 -23.14 16.22 25.84
N GLY A 398 -22.21 16.01 24.88
CA GLY A 398 -21.02 15.16 25.07
C GLY A 398 -21.26 13.66 25.01
N ALA A 399 -22.43 13.17 24.57
CA ALA A 399 -22.75 11.73 24.53
C ALA A 399 -21.85 10.94 23.58
N PHE A 400 -21.34 11.55 22.50
CA PHE A 400 -20.38 10.94 21.56
C PHE A 400 -19.63 12.04 20.78
N THR A 401 -18.51 11.67 20.14
CA THR A 401 -17.72 12.57 19.31
C THR A 401 -18.52 13.05 18.10
N GLY A 402 -18.80 14.35 18.02
CA GLY A 402 -19.67 14.95 16.99
C GLY A 402 -21.11 15.24 17.46
N ALA A 403 -21.46 14.96 18.71
CA ALA A 403 -22.73 15.33 19.27
C ALA A 403 -22.90 16.87 19.34
N ASN A 404 -24.13 17.36 19.05
CA ASN A 404 -24.43 18.78 19.14
C ASN A 404 -24.19 19.28 20.60
N ARG A 405 -23.50 20.41 20.76
CA ARG A 405 -23.20 21.02 22.08
C ARG A 405 -24.43 21.32 22.95
N LYS A 406 -25.63 21.27 22.38
CA LYS A 406 -26.90 21.48 23.10
C LYS A 406 -27.70 20.20 23.35
N GLY A 407 -27.11 19.02 23.00
CA GLY A 407 -27.88 17.79 22.96
C GLY A 407 -28.94 17.77 21.83
N LYS A 408 -29.75 16.73 21.76
CA LYS A 408 -30.86 16.57 20.80
C LYS A 408 -32.02 15.84 21.47
N ALA A 409 -33.21 16.43 21.44
CA ALA A 409 -34.44 15.75 21.86
C ALA A 409 -34.74 14.56 20.90
N GLY A 410 -35.15 13.43 21.46
CA GLY A 410 -35.54 12.27 20.71
C GLY A 410 -36.95 12.39 20.10
N LEU A 411 -37.22 11.56 19.11
CA LEU A 411 -38.53 11.53 18.46
C LEU A 411 -39.64 11.06 19.42
N PHE A 412 -39.34 10.20 20.39
CA PHE A 412 -40.26 9.86 21.48
C PHE A 412 -40.58 11.04 22.36
N GLU A 413 -39.62 11.89 22.64
CA GLU A 413 -39.83 13.13 23.40
C GLU A 413 -40.69 14.14 22.61
N THR A 414 -40.40 14.24 21.30
CA THR A 414 -41.18 15.09 20.37
C THR A 414 -42.65 14.62 20.24
N ALA A 415 -42.91 13.31 20.33
CA ALA A 415 -44.25 12.73 20.29
C ALA A 415 -44.98 12.77 21.64
N HIS A 416 -44.39 13.43 22.66
CA HIS A 416 -45.00 13.50 24.01
C HIS A 416 -46.43 14.00 23.96
N GLY A 417 -47.34 13.29 24.60
CA GLY A 417 -48.78 13.59 24.59
C GLY A 417 -49.49 13.37 23.24
N GLY A 418 -48.79 12.86 22.24
CA GLY A 418 -49.24 12.57 20.90
C GLY A 418 -49.17 11.11 20.53
N SER A 419 -48.77 10.82 19.27
CA SER A 419 -48.57 9.47 18.74
C SER A 419 -47.30 9.40 17.90
N ILE A 420 -46.58 8.29 18.00
CA ILE A 420 -45.44 7.96 17.12
C ILE A 420 -45.81 6.78 16.25
N PHE A 421 -45.53 6.86 14.96
CA PHE A 421 -45.69 5.80 13.97
C PHE A 421 -44.28 5.41 13.46
N LEU A 422 -43.90 4.15 13.68
CA LEU A 422 -42.57 3.61 13.36
C LEU A 422 -42.61 2.70 12.14
#